data_8849c1ecb7ef8adc0b03c2137fc49b1a
#
_entry.id   8849c1ecb7ef8adc0b03c2137fc49b1a
#
_cell.length_a   1.000
_cell.length_b   1.000
_cell.length_c   1.000
_cell.angle_alpha   90.00
_cell.angle_beta   90.00
_cell.angle_gamma   90.00
#
_symmetry.space_group_name_H-M   'P 1'
#
loop_
_entity.id
_entity.type
_entity.pdbx_description
1 polymer ?
#
loop_
_entity_poly.entity_id
_entity_poly.type
_entity_poly.pdbx_seq_one_letter_code
_entity_poly.pdbx_strand_id
1 'polypeptide(L)'
;MDGTQASRATAAALSVVSSLGLPAADAVVLNDSNKLTLRLLPCDTLARVAPVTDQVARFEIELARRLTGAGCPVAALDPRVEARPYERDGFVITLWTYYAPVTPAEPPPGAYAAALTRLHTGMRALDVPAPHFTDRVAQAERLMADHARTPDLADADRALLADTLRTLGAAVREHGGAEQLLHGEPHPGNVLSTDRGVRFIDLETCCRGPVEFDLAHAPDEVAGHYAGADRTLLEQCRTLVLAMITAWRWDRDDRLPGGRALAAEWLERIRRATSDG
;
A
#
# COMPACT_ATOMS: atom_id res chain seq x y z
N MET A 1 -3.11 10.97 -12.80
CA MET A 1 -3.98 12.15 -13.14
C MET A 1 -3.83 12.47 -14.61
N ASP A 2 -4.79 13.19 -15.25
CA ASP A 2 -4.49 13.77 -16.57
C ASP A 2 -3.53 14.97 -16.44
N GLY A 3 -2.88 15.37 -17.55
CA GLY A 3 -1.83 16.40 -17.50
C GLY A 3 -2.29 17.76 -16.97
N THR A 4 -3.56 18.14 -17.22
CA THR A 4 -4.15 19.40 -16.70
C THR A 4 -4.39 19.31 -15.21
N GLN A 5 -4.90 18.18 -14.75
CA GLN A 5 -5.14 17.92 -13.33
C GLN A 5 -3.82 17.84 -12.55
N ALA A 6 -2.79 17.17 -13.11
CA ALA A 6 -1.46 17.11 -12.50
C ALA A 6 -0.81 18.50 -12.35
N SER A 7 -0.94 19.36 -13.36
CA SER A 7 -0.44 20.74 -13.29
C SER A 7 -1.15 21.57 -12.21
N ARG A 8 -2.49 21.44 -12.08
CA ARG A 8 -3.26 22.10 -11.03
C ARG A 8 -2.90 21.57 -9.63
N ALA A 9 -2.73 20.26 -9.50
CA ALA A 9 -2.33 19.61 -8.25
C ALA A 9 -0.93 20.08 -7.80
N THR A 10 0.01 20.21 -8.75
CA THR A 10 1.35 20.74 -8.49
C THR A 10 1.28 22.21 -8.02
N ALA A 11 0.52 23.05 -8.69
CA ALA A 11 0.33 24.46 -8.28
C ALA A 11 -0.29 24.58 -6.88
N ALA A 12 -1.28 23.73 -6.55
CA ALA A 12 -1.88 23.67 -5.23
C ALA A 12 -0.86 23.28 -4.15
N ALA A 13 -0.01 22.26 -4.40
CA ALA A 13 1.03 21.85 -3.46
C ALA A 13 2.06 22.96 -3.20
N LEU A 14 2.56 23.62 -4.26
CA LEU A 14 3.48 24.75 -4.13
C LEU A 14 2.85 25.91 -3.35
N SER A 15 1.58 26.24 -3.63
CA SER A 15 0.83 27.28 -2.90
C SER A 15 0.69 26.97 -1.42
N VAL A 16 0.35 25.72 -1.06
CA VAL A 16 0.26 25.29 0.35
C VAL A 16 1.61 25.45 1.05
N VAL A 17 2.67 24.89 0.50
CA VAL A 17 4.00 24.90 1.14
C VAL A 17 4.53 26.33 1.30
N SER A 18 4.33 27.19 0.29
CA SER A 18 4.68 28.62 0.37
C SER A 18 3.88 29.33 1.47
N SER A 19 2.59 29.04 1.63
CA SER A 19 1.74 29.62 2.68
C SER A 19 2.16 29.19 4.10
N LEU A 20 2.89 28.08 4.22
CA LEU A 20 3.47 27.58 5.47
C LEU A 20 4.88 28.14 5.75
N GLY A 21 5.37 29.06 4.91
CA GLY A 21 6.67 29.71 5.08
C GLY A 21 7.86 28.87 4.60
N LEU A 22 7.64 27.76 3.92
CA LEU A 22 8.73 26.98 3.32
C LEU A 22 9.00 27.46 1.89
N PRO A 23 10.29 27.62 1.50
CA PRO A 23 10.63 28.02 0.13
C PRO A 23 10.30 26.89 -0.85
N ALA A 24 9.32 27.13 -1.72
CA ALA A 24 8.93 26.18 -2.77
C ALA A 24 8.69 26.96 -4.07
N ALA A 25 9.62 26.79 -5.02
CA ALA A 25 9.58 27.46 -6.30
C ALA A 25 9.41 26.48 -7.48
N ASP A 26 9.73 25.20 -7.28
CA ASP A 26 9.68 24.16 -8.30
C ASP A 26 9.25 22.81 -7.69
N ALA A 27 8.80 21.90 -8.55
CA ALA A 27 8.35 20.57 -8.18
C ALA A 27 8.80 19.51 -9.18
N VAL A 28 9.39 18.44 -8.69
CA VAL A 28 9.74 17.25 -9.47
C VAL A 28 8.70 16.17 -9.21
N VAL A 29 8.04 15.69 -10.26
CA VAL A 29 7.12 14.56 -10.20
C VAL A 29 7.94 13.29 -9.96
N LEU A 30 7.67 12.62 -8.85
CA LEU A 30 8.30 11.34 -8.51
C LEU A 30 7.42 10.15 -8.92
N ASN A 31 6.11 10.29 -8.77
CA ASN A 31 5.14 9.27 -9.14
C ASN A 31 3.77 9.91 -9.43
N ASP A 32 3.05 9.36 -10.41
CA ASP A 32 1.66 9.73 -10.73
C ASP A 32 0.83 8.45 -10.92
N SER A 33 0.30 7.94 -9.83
CA SER A 33 -0.60 6.79 -9.79
C SER A 33 -1.96 7.20 -9.20
N ASN A 34 -2.38 6.62 -8.08
CA ASN A 34 -3.58 7.02 -7.35
C ASN A 34 -3.44 8.42 -6.74
N LYS A 35 -2.23 8.78 -6.34
CA LYS A 35 -1.85 10.12 -5.84
C LYS A 35 -0.66 10.65 -6.63
N LEU A 36 -0.63 11.96 -6.84
CA LEU A 36 0.54 12.63 -7.39
C LEU A 36 1.55 12.86 -6.27
N THR A 37 2.75 12.32 -6.43
CA THR A 37 3.84 12.45 -5.47
C THR A 37 4.90 13.39 -6.03
N LEU A 38 5.18 14.47 -5.30
CA LEU A 38 6.06 15.56 -5.72
C LEU A 38 7.20 15.75 -4.72
N ARG A 39 8.42 16.00 -5.22
CA ARG A 39 9.49 16.62 -4.45
C ARG A 39 9.47 18.11 -4.70
N LEU A 40 9.25 18.91 -3.65
CA LEU A 40 9.17 20.36 -3.74
C LEU A 40 10.54 20.98 -3.44
N LEU A 41 10.97 21.88 -4.32
CA LEU A 41 12.30 22.49 -4.27
C LEU A 41 12.21 24.01 -4.04
N PRO A 42 13.19 24.60 -3.32
CA PRO A 42 14.39 23.99 -2.73
C PRO A 42 14.18 23.40 -1.32
N CYS A 43 12.95 23.41 -0.78
CA CYS A 43 12.70 22.99 0.61
C CYS A 43 12.85 21.49 0.88
N ASP A 44 12.96 20.65 -0.15
CA ASP A 44 13.09 19.19 -0.05
C ASP A 44 11.94 18.54 0.74
N THR A 45 10.72 19.05 0.57
CA THR A 45 9.50 18.45 1.11
C THR A 45 8.92 17.48 0.07
N LEU A 46 8.49 16.31 0.53
CA LEU A 46 7.68 15.42 -0.31
C LEU A 46 6.20 15.75 -0.07
N ALA A 47 5.47 16.07 -1.15
CA ALA A 47 4.03 16.29 -1.12
C ALA A 47 3.31 15.13 -1.81
N ARG A 48 2.28 14.56 -1.15
CA ARG A 48 1.33 13.64 -1.78
C ARG A 48 0.02 14.39 -1.99
N VAL A 49 -0.47 14.41 -3.22
CA VAL A 49 -1.62 15.19 -3.64
C VAL A 49 -2.68 14.27 -4.22
N ALA A 50 -3.89 14.34 -3.68
CA ALA A 50 -5.05 13.59 -4.14
C ALA A 50 -6.27 14.54 -4.31
N PRO A 51 -7.33 14.16 -5.03
CA PRO A 51 -8.59 14.89 -5.00
C PRO A 51 -9.14 14.98 -3.57
N VAL A 52 -9.87 16.06 -3.25
CA VAL A 52 -10.44 16.29 -1.90
C VAL A 52 -11.46 15.21 -1.49
N THR A 53 -11.92 14.39 -2.42
CA THR A 53 -12.77 13.22 -2.14
C THR A 53 -12.01 12.06 -1.48
N ASP A 54 -10.68 12.10 -1.46
CA ASP A 54 -9.85 11.13 -0.75
C ASP A 54 -9.93 11.39 0.77
N GLN A 55 -10.55 10.47 1.50
CA GLN A 55 -10.80 10.60 2.94
C GLN A 55 -9.74 9.90 3.80
N VAL A 56 -8.78 9.20 3.21
CA VAL A 56 -7.78 8.41 3.96
C VAL A 56 -6.61 9.25 4.49
N ALA A 57 -6.43 10.47 4.01
CA ALA A 57 -5.29 11.33 4.37
C ALA A 57 -5.17 11.58 5.89
N ARG A 58 -6.29 11.76 6.61
CA ARG A 58 -6.29 11.94 8.06
C ARG A 58 -5.85 10.68 8.80
N PHE A 59 -6.32 9.52 8.36
CA PHE A 59 -5.96 8.22 8.92
C PHE A 59 -4.47 7.95 8.72
N GLU A 60 -3.96 8.16 7.51
CA GLU A 60 -2.56 7.96 7.15
C GLU A 60 -1.63 8.85 7.99
N ILE A 61 -1.96 10.14 8.17
CA ILE A 61 -1.19 11.08 9.00
C ILE A 61 -1.18 10.64 10.47
N GLU A 62 -2.33 10.26 11.02
CA GLU A 62 -2.41 9.83 12.42
C GLU A 62 -1.59 8.57 12.67
N LEU A 63 -1.64 7.59 11.75
CA LEU A 63 -0.81 6.39 11.82
C LEU A 63 0.67 6.74 11.73
N ALA A 64 1.08 7.53 10.73
CA ALA A 64 2.47 7.95 10.56
C ALA A 64 3.01 8.66 11.81
N ARG A 65 2.22 9.57 12.39
CA ARG A 65 2.58 10.30 13.61
C ARG A 65 2.82 9.34 14.79
N ARG A 66 1.88 8.41 15.04
CA ARG A 66 1.98 7.43 16.14
C ARG A 66 3.13 6.46 15.93
N LEU A 67 3.27 5.90 14.74
CA LEU A 67 4.32 4.95 14.41
C LEU A 67 5.72 5.59 14.46
N THR A 68 5.86 6.81 13.93
CA THR A 68 7.13 7.57 14.05
C THR A 68 7.45 7.86 15.50
N GLY A 69 6.47 8.28 16.32
CA GLY A 69 6.64 8.51 17.74
C GLY A 69 7.03 7.25 18.52
N ALA A 70 6.62 6.08 18.07
CA ALA A 70 7.02 4.78 18.61
C ALA A 70 8.35 4.24 18.05
N GLY A 71 9.06 5.00 17.21
CA GLY A 71 10.34 4.59 16.61
C GLY A 71 10.21 3.53 15.51
N CYS A 72 9.01 3.33 14.96
CA CYS A 72 8.78 2.39 13.87
C CYS A 72 9.44 2.85 12.57
N PRO A 73 9.83 1.92 11.69
CA PRO A 73 10.50 2.22 10.43
C PRO A 73 9.51 2.66 9.34
N VAL A 74 8.80 3.75 9.57
CA VAL A 74 7.89 4.38 8.58
C VAL A 74 8.46 5.71 8.11
N ALA A 75 8.01 6.17 6.94
CA ALA A 75 8.32 7.53 6.50
C ALA A 75 7.70 8.55 7.47
N ALA A 76 8.46 9.58 7.80
CA ALA A 76 8.03 10.62 8.72
C ALA A 76 7.30 11.75 7.97
N LEU A 77 6.34 12.37 8.64
CA LEU A 77 5.78 13.64 8.20
C LEU A 77 6.87 14.72 8.24
N ASP A 78 6.69 15.79 7.47
CA ASP A 78 7.63 16.91 7.50
C ASP A 78 7.56 17.61 8.87
N PRO A 79 8.63 17.60 9.67
CA PRO A 79 8.61 18.14 11.04
C PRO A 79 8.53 19.68 11.11
N ARG A 80 8.70 20.37 9.99
CA ARG A 80 8.67 21.84 9.90
C ARG A 80 7.25 22.41 9.83
N VAL A 81 6.25 21.54 9.64
CA VAL A 81 4.85 21.93 9.45
C VAL A 81 3.94 21.12 10.37
N GLU A 82 2.74 21.62 10.60
CA GLU A 82 1.74 20.89 11.37
C GLU A 82 1.33 19.59 10.67
N ALA A 83 1.28 18.49 11.42
CA ALA A 83 0.92 17.16 10.92
C ALA A 83 -0.61 17.06 10.68
N ARG A 84 -1.07 17.56 9.53
CA ARG A 84 -2.47 17.52 9.10
C ARG A 84 -2.60 17.51 7.58
N PRO A 85 -3.74 17.10 7.02
CA PRO A 85 -4.01 17.34 5.61
C PRO A 85 -4.28 18.82 5.37
N TYR A 86 -3.83 19.32 4.23
CA TYR A 86 -4.06 20.68 3.74
C TYR A 86 -4.95 20.62 2.51
N GLU A 87 -5.98 21.46 2.46
CA GLU A 87 -6.89 21.51 1.32
C GLU A 87 -6.62 22.78 0.50
N ARG A 88 -6.50 22.62 -0.83
CA ARG A 88 -6.31 23.71 -1.77
C ARG A 88 -6.82 23.34 -3.16
N ASP A 89 -7.64 24.19 -3.76
CA ASP A 89 -8.10 24.12 -5.16
C ASP A 89 -8.73 22.78 -5.56
N GLY A 90 -9.42 22.12 -4.61
CA GLY A 90 -10.07 20.82 -4.81
C GLY A 90 -9.15 19.61 -4.58
N PHE A 91 -7.97 19.84 -4.02
CA PHE A 91 -7.01 18.79 -3.66
C PHE A 91 -6.79 18.74 -2.15
N VAL A 92 -6.47 17.53 -1.65
CA VAL A 92 -5.90 17.29 -0.33
C VAL A 92 -4.41 17.01 -0.49
N ILE A 93 -3.58 17.68 0.31
CA ILE A 93 -2.12 17.61 0.26
C ILE A 93 -1.61 17.16 1.63
N THR A 94 -0.76 16.15 1.65
CA THR A 94 -0.02 15.72 2.83
C THR A 94 1.47 15.93 2.62
N LEU A 95 2.17 16.36 3.68
CA LEU A 95 3.57 16.78 3.59
C LEU A 95 4.47 15.85 4.42
N TRP A 96 5.49 15.31 3.78
CA TRP A 96 6.37 14.26 4.28
C TRP A 96 7.82 14.64 4.15
N THR A 97 8.67 14.04 4.96
CA THR A 97 10.11 14.07 4.77
C THR A 97 10.48 13.42 3.43
N TYR A 98 11.22 14.11 2.59
CA TYR A 98 11.82 13.52 1.41
C TYR A 98 13.04 12.68 1.79
N TYR A 99 13.10 11.47 1.29
CA TYR A 99 14.25 10.58 1.43
C TYR A 99 14.94 10.42 0.09
N ALA A 100 16.21 10.81 0.01
CA ALA A 100 16.99 10.62 -1.19
C ALA A 100 17.18 9.13 -1.48
N PRO A 101 17.06 8.69 -2.75
CA PRO A 101 17.34 7.31 -3.13
C PRO A 101 18.76 6.89 -2.75
N VAL A 102 18.90 5.67 -2.25
CA VAL A 102 20.21 5.04 -2.00
C VAL A 102 20.40 3.82 -2.90
N THR A 103 21.63 3.34 -3.05
CA THR A 103 21.95 2.16 -3.82
C THR A 103 22.46 1.05 -2.87
N PRO A 104 21.91 -0.18 -2.95
CA PRO A 104 20.80 -0.60 -3.82
C PRO A 104 19.44 -0.03 -3.38
N ALA A 105 18.54 0.17 -4.33
CA ALA A 105 17.20 0.70 -4.05
C ALA A 105 16.36 -0.32 -3.25
N GLU A 106 16.49 -1.61 -3.56
CA GLU A 106 15.85 -2.69 -2.82
C GLU A 106 16.68 -3.10 -1.61
N PRO A 107 16.08 -3.20 -0.42
CA PRO A 107 16.80 -3.65 0.76
C PRO A 107 17.08 -5.16 0.69
N PRO A 108 18.20 -5.63 1.26
CA PRO A 108 18.43 -7.06 1.43
C PRO A 108 17.29 -7.73 2.21
N PRO A 109 16.89 -8.98 1.87
CA PRO A 109 15.74 -9.66 2.48
C PRO A 109 15.75 -9.68 4.01
N GLY A 110 16.92 -9.92 4.63
CA GLY A 110 17.05 -9.87 6.09
C GLY A 110 16.85 -8.48 6.70
N ALA A 111 17.27 -7.40 6.01
CA ALA A 111 17.05 -6.04 6.46
C ALA A 111 15.56 -5.64 6.33
N TYR A 112 14.92 -6.09 5.26
CA TYR A 112 13.48 -5.91 5.06
C TYR A 112 12.68 -6.63 6.16
N ALA A 113 12.93 -7.92 6.39
CA ALA A 113 12.28 -8.71 7.43
C ALA A 113 12.46 -8.10 8.82
N ALA A 114 13.68 -7.66 9.15
CA ALA A 114 13.96 -6.98 10.43
C ALA A 114 13.18 -5.66 10.58
N ALA A 115 13.05 -4.89 9.50
CA ALA A 115 12.25 -3.67 9.50
C ALA A 115 10.76 -3.99 9.64
N LEU A 116 10.24 -4.99 8.93
CA LEU A 116 8.84 -5.44 9.03
C LEU A 116 8.51 -5.96 10.44
N THR A 117 9.42 -6.72 11.05
CA THR A 117 9.28 -7.17 12.44
C THR A 117 9.17 -5.99 13.43
N ARG A 118 10.00 -4.95 13.25
CA ARG A 118 9.91 -3.74 14.08
C ARG A 118 8.61 -2.97 13.85
N LEU A 119 8.17 -2.88 12.59
CA LEU A 119 6.89 -2.27 12.25
C LEU A 119 5.74 -3.01 12.93
N HIS A 120 5.65 -4.33 12.77
CA HIS A 120 4.62 -5.16 13.40
C HIS A 120 4.64 -5.07 14.93
N THR A 121 5.83 -5.01 15.54
CA THR A 121 5.96 -4.81 16.99
C THR A 121 5.33 -3.49 17.44
N GLY A 122 5.61 -2.41 16.74
CA GLY A 122 5.02 -1.11 17.04
C GLY A 122 3.51 -1.05 16.75
N MET A 123 3.08 -1.64 15.62
CA MET A 123 1.67 -1.68 15.25
C MET A 123 0.83 -2.48 16.25
N ARG A 124 1.36 -3.56 16.83
CA ARG A 124 0.68 -4.35 17.86
C ARG A 124 0.35 -3.54 19.11
N ALA A 125 1.17 -2.56 19.43
CA ALA A 125 0.98 -1.69 20.58
C ALA A 125 -0.02 -0.54 20.32
N LEU A 126 -0.45 -0.34 19.07
CA LEU A 126 -1.38 0.73 18.73
C LEU A 126 -2.83 0.25 18.75
N ASP A 127 -3.63 0.94 19.55
CA ASP A 127 -5.09 0.82 19.48
C ASP A 127 -5.64 1.97 18.61
N VAL A 128 -5.88 1.63 17.34
CA VAL A 128 -6.51 2.52 16.36
C VAL A 128 -7.60 1.78 15.62
N PRO A 129 -8.74 2.42 15.34
CA PRO A 129 -9.74 1.88 14.45
C PRO A 129 -9.13 1.69 13.06
N ALA A 130 -9.22 0.49 12.52
CA ALA A 130 -8.76 0.17 11.18
C ALA A 130 -9.71 -0.86 10.56
N PRO A 131 -9.88 -0.88 9.23
CA PRO A 131 -10.62 -1.94 8.55
C PRO A 131 -9.96 -3.29 8.82
N HIS A 132 -10.67 -4.37 8.57
CA HIS A 132 -10.13 -5.73 8.61
C HIS A 132 -9.66 -6.15 7.22
N PHE A 133 -8.67 -7.05 7.10
CA PHE A 133 -8.17 -7.52 5.79
C PHE A 133 -9.31 -8.11 4.94
N THR A 134 -10.33 -8.72 5.58
CA THR A 134 -11.50 -9.27 4.89
C THR A 134 -12.34 -8.20 4.18
N ASP A 135 -12.25 -6.93 4.57
CA ASP A 135 -12.93 -5.85 3.86
C ASP A 135 -12.34 -5.65 2.45
N ARG A 136 -11.03 -5.87 2.32
CA ARG A 136 -10.33 -5.83 1.02
C ARG A 136 -10.66 -7.07 0.18
N VAL A 137 -10.74 -8.25 0.81
CA VAL A 137 -11.22 -9.47 0.15
C VAL A 137 -12.63 -9.23 -0.39
N ALA A 138 -13.54 -8.71 0.44
CA ALA A 138 -14.90 -8.39 0.04
C ALA A 138 -14.98 -7.32 -1.08
N GLN A 139 -14.01 -6.38 -1.16
CA GLN A 139 -13.92 -5.46 -2.31
C GLN A 139 -13.57 -6.20 -3.60
N ALA A 140 -12.62 -7.13 -3.56
CA ALA A 140 -12.25 -7.96 -4.71
C ALA A 140 -13.41 -8.88 -5.12
N GLU A 141 -14.13 -9.49 -4.17
CA GLU A 141 -15.32 -10.29 -4.45
C GLU A 141 -16.43 -9.47 -5.14
N ARG A 142 -16.71 -8.26 -4.65
CA ARG A 142 -17.68 -7.36 -5.30
C ARG A 142 -17.25 -6.99 -6.73
N LEU A 143 -15.94 -6.79 -6.97
CA LEU A 143 -15.44 -6.54 -8.31
C LEU A 143 -15.65 -7.75 -9.22
N MET A 144 -15.43 -8.96 -8.73
CA MET A 144 -15.71 -10.19 -9.49
C MET A 144 -17.20 -10.39 -9.79
N ALA A 145 -18.08 -9.94 -8.93
CA ALA A 145 -19.52 -9.98 -9.15
C ALA A 145 -19.99 -8.91 -10.18
N ASP A 146 -19.20 -7.88 -10.44
CA ASP A 146 -19.55 -6.78 -11.35
C ASP A 146 -18.96 -7.01 -12.76
N HIS A 147 -19.75 -7.64 -13.63
CA HIS A 147 -19.37 -7.87 -15.02
C HIS A 147 -19.13 -6.57 -15.81
N ALA A 148 -19.81 -5.48 -15.45
CA ALA A 148 -19.62 -4.20 -16.14
C ALA A 148 -18.26 -3.57 -15.81
N ARG A 149 -17.71 -3.87 -14.65
CA ARG A 149 -16.36 -3.42 -14.27
C ARG A 149 -15.25 -4.33 -14.79
N THR A 150 -15.57 -5.59 -15.07
CA THR A 150 -14.57 -6.59 -15.51
C THR A 150 -15.02 -7.26 -16.83
N PRO A 151 -15.31 -6.48 -17.91
CA PRO A 151 -15.92 -7.00 -19.13
C PRO A 151 -15.04 -7.98 -19.91
N ASP A 152 -13.71 -7.86 -19.77
CA ASP A 152 -12.73 -8.67 -20.51
C ASP A 152 -12.36 -9.99 -19.78
N LEU A 153 -12.88 -10.21 -18.57
CA LEU A 153 -12.60 -11.41 -17.77
C LEU A 153 -13.53 -12.54 -18.17
N ALA A 154 -12.97 -13.67 -18.62
CA ALA A 154 -13.75 -14.86 -18.97
C ALA A 154 -14.49 -15.43 -17.76
N ASP A 155 -15.69 -15.99 -17.97
CA ASP A 155 -16.55 -16.49 -16.87
C ASP A 155 -15.87 -17.59 -16.04
N ALA A 156 -15.08 -18.47 -16.66
CA ALA A 156 -14.35 -19.52 -15.95
C ALA A 156 -13.26 -18.91 -15.01
N ASP A 157 -12.58 -17.85 -15.44
CA ASP A 157 -11.56 -17.16 -14.64
C ASP A 157 -12.18 -16.34 -13.52
N ARG A 158 -13.33 -15.73 -13.81
CA ARG A 158 -14.15 -15.03 -12.82
C ARG A 158 -14.59 -15.98 -11.72
N ALA A 159 -15.11 -17.17 -12.10
CA ALA A 159 -15.52 -18.18 -11.13
C ALA A 159 -14.33 -18.66 -10.27
N LEU A 160 -13.18 -18.91 -10.89
CA LEU A 160 -11.96 -19.28 -10.17
C LEU A 160 -11.54 -18.21 -9.14
N LEU A 161 -11.48 -16.95 -9.55
CA LEU A 161 -11.11 -15.84 -8.66
C LEU A 161 -12.12 -15.68 -7.52
N ALA A 162 -13.42 -15.68 -7.82
CA ALA A 162 -14.47 -15.54 -6.81
C ALA A 162 -14.45 -16.68 -5.80
N ASP A 163 -14.24 -17.93 -6.27
CA ASP A 163 -14.16 -19.09 -5.39
C ASP A 163 -12.89 -19.06 -4.52
N THR A 164 -11.75 -18.72 -5.11
CA THR A 164 -10.47 -18.58 -4.38
C THR A 164 -10.57 -17.51 -3.29
N LEU A 165 -11.08 -16.31 -3.62
CA LEU A 165 -11.26 -15.21 -2.68
C LEU A 165 -12.14 -15.63 -1.50
N ARG A 166 -13.29 -16.23 -1.78
CA ARG A 166 -14.27 -16.67 -0.78
C ARG A 166 -13.68 -17.77 0.13
N THR A 167 -13.09 -18.80 -0.48
CA THR A 167 -12.61 -19.98 0.26
C THR A 167 -11.40 -19.64 1.10
N LEU A 168 -10.39 -18.99 0.53
CA LEU A 168 -9.19 -18.61 1.27
C LEU A 168 -9.43 -17.45 2.24
N GLY A 169 -10.29 -16.48 1.89
CA GLY A 169 -10.69 -15.43 2.82
C GLY A 169 -11.34 -15.98 4.09
N ALA A 170 -12.20 -17.01 3.95
CA ALA A 170 -12.77 -17.73 5.09
C ALA A 170 -11.71 -18.54 5.85
N ALA A 171 -10.87 -19.30 5.14
CA ALA A 171 -9.84 -20.14 5.77
C ALA A 171 -8.82 -19.32 6.58
N VAL A 172 -8.32 -18.21 6.04
CA VAL A 172 -7.38 -17.30 6.74
C VAL A 172 -8.03 -16.72 7.99
N ARG A 173 -9.29 -16.28 7.91
CA ARG A 173 -10.04 -15.76 9.06
C ARG A 173 -10.26 -16.84 10.14
N GLU A 174 -10.58 -18.06 9.74
CA GLU A 174 -10.89 -19.18 10.64
C GLU A 174 -9.66 -19.86 11.23
N HIS A 175 -8.49 -19.64 10.63
CA HIS A 175 -7.23 -20.18 11.15
C HIS A 175 -6.94 -19.76 12.60
N GLY A 176 -7.51 -18.61 13.05
CA GLY A 176 -7.50 -18.21 14.45
C GLY A 176 -6.15 -17.74 14.97
N GLY A 177 -5.28 -17.25 14.09
CA GLY A 177 -3.99 -16.63 14.46
C GLY A 177 -4.19 -15.33 15.24
N ALA A 178 -3.11 -14.85 15.88
CA ALA A 178 -3.12 -13.57 16.56
C ALA A 178 -3.24 -12.44 15.52
N GLU A 179 -4.32 -11.66 15.60
CA GLU A 179 -4.53 -10.52 14.75
C GLU A 179 -3.98 -9.23 15.38
N GLN A 180 -3.44 -8.38 14.54
CA GLN A 180 -2.93 -7.07 14.93
C GLN A 180 -3.17 -6.05 13.84
N LEU A 181 -2.80 -4.79 14.08
CA LEU A 181 -2.69 -3.79 13.03
C LEU A 181 -1.53 -4.18 12.09
N LEU A 182 -1.76 -4.07 10.79
CA LEU A 182 -0.86 -4.41 9.69
C LEU A 182 -0.65 -3.19 8.80
N HIS A 183 0.39 -3.21 7.98
CA HIS A 183 0.60 -2.26 6.89
C HIS A 183 -0.46 -2.44 5.78
N GLY A 184 -0.84 -3.69 5.50
CA GLY A 184 -1.83 -4.08 4.50
C GLY A 184 -1.27 -4.30 3.10
N GLU A 185 -0.21 -3.62 2.70
CA GLU A 185 0.48 -3.79 1.41
C GLU A 185 1.98 -3.46 1.50
N PRO A 186 2.76 -4.14 2.35
CA PRO A 186 4.20 -3.88 2.43
C PRO A 186 4.96 -4.58 1.28
N HIS A 187 4.57 -4.33 0.03
CA HIS A 187 5.29 -4.83 -1.15
C HIS A 187 6.51 -3.95 -1.47
N PRO A 188 7.47 -4.38 -2.31
CA PRO A 188 8.71 -3.63 -2.58
C PRO A 188 8.50 -2.18 -3.02
N GLY A 189 7.41 -1.88 -3.74
CA GLY A 189 7.05 -0.51 -4.13
C GLY A 189 6.67 0.42 -2.97
N ASN A 190 6.34 -0.14 -1.80
CA ASN A 190 6.01 0.60 -0.58
C ASN A 190 7.15 0.54 0.46
N VAL A 191 8.36 0.20 0.02
CA VAL A 191 9.55 0.10 0.87
C VAL A 191 10.68 0.96 0.29
N LEU A 192 11.23 1.82 1.12
CA LEU A 192 12.36 2.67 0.76
C LEU A 192 13.62 2.20 1.48
N SER A 193 14.72 2.03 0.73
CA SER A 193 16.06 2.02 1.29
C SER A 193 16.51 3.46 1.50
N THR A 194 16.93 3.80 2.70
CA THR A 194 17.44 5.14 3.04
C THR A 194 18.79 5.03 3.75
N ASP A 195 19.51 6.14 3.90
CA ASP A 195 20.74 6.23 4.70
C ASP A 195 20.52 5.86 6.19
N ARG A 196 19.27 5.88 6.64
CA ARG A 196 18.85 5.52 8.00
C ARG A 196 18.18 4.15 8.09
N GLY A 197 18.35 3.32 7.04
CA GLY A 197 17.78 1.99 6.93
C GLY A 197 16.43 1.95 6.20
N VAL A 198 15.77 0.81 6.28
CA VAL A 198 14.50 0.54 5.59
C VAL A 198 13.36 1.35 6.21
N ARG A 199 12.50 1.91 5.35
CA ARG A 199 11.27 2.60 5.75
C ARG A 199 10.08 2.16 4.91
N PHE A 200 8.93 2.01 5.57
CA PHE A 200 7.66 1.74 4.91
C PHE A 200 6.95 3.05 4.62
N ILE A 201 6.29 3.11 3.47
CA ILE A 201 5.47 4.23 3.00
C ILE A 201 4.07 3.73 2.66
N ASP A 202 3.14 4.65 2.46
CA ASP A 202 1.78 4.35 2.00
C ASP A 202 0.94 3.56 3.02
N LEU A 203 0.65 4.19 4.15
CA LEU A 203 -0.11 3.60 5.25
C LEU A 203 -1.63 3.62 5.03
N GLU A 204 -2.10 3.96 3.83
CA GLU A 204 -3.53 4.09 3.53
C GLU A 204 -4.28 2.74 3.54
N THR A 205 -3.55 1.65 3.32
CA THR A 205 -4.09 0.30 3.27
C THR A 205 -3.99 -0.46 4.60
N CYS A 206 -3.52 0.22 5.65
CA CYS A 206 -3.42 -0.40 6.97
C CYS A 206 -4.75 -1.03 7.41
N CYS A 207 -4.66 -2.27 7.87
CA CYS A 207 -5.81 -3.07 8.26
C CYS A 207 -5.48 -3.97 9.46
N ARG A 208 -6.48 -4.66 10.01
CA ARG A 208 -6.27 -5.72 11.02
C ARG A 208 -6.24 -7.08 10.35
N GLY A 209 -5.38 -7.96 10.84
CA GLY A 209 -5.26 -9.33 10.36
C GLY A 209 -4.02 -10.03 10.91
N PRO A 210 -3.73 -11.26 10.44
CA PRO A 210 -2.53 -12.00 10.79
C PRO A 210 -1.30 -11.42 10.06
N VAL A 211 -0.11 -11.51 10.68
CA VAL A 211 1.15 -10.99 10.08
C VAL A 211 1.50 -11.65 8.75
N GLU A 212 1.00 -12.85 8.52
CA GLU A 212 1.16 -13.60 7.28
C GLU A 212 0.50 -12.89 6.09
N PHE A 213 -0.56 -12.11 6.33
CA PHE A 213 -1.17 -11.29 5.28
C PHE A 213 -0.21 -10.21 4.77
N ASP A 214 0.52 -9.53 5.66
CA ASP A 214 1.58 -8.59 5.26
C ASP A 214 2.76 -9.31 4.59
N LEU A 215 3.20 -10.44 5.15
CA LEU A 215 4.29 -11.25 4.58
C LEU A 215 3.97 -11.78 3.17
N ALA A 216 2.69 -11.98 2.87
CA ALA A 216 2.25 -12.41 1.54
C ALA A 216 2.45 -11.32 0.45
N HIS A 217 2.58 -10.06 0.84
CA HIS A 217 2.92 -8.96 -0.07
C HIS A 217 4.43 -8.78 -0.27
N ALA A 218 5.25 -9.30 0.64
CA ALA A 218 6.70 -9.21 0.57
C ALA A 218 7.29 -10.31 -0.35
N PRO A 219 8.52 -10.12 -0.88
CA PRO A 219 9.23 -11.18 -1.58
C PRO A 219 9.39 -12.45 -0.74
N ASP A 220 9.41 -13.62 -1.38
CA ASP A 220 9.44 -14.91 -0.70
C ASP A 220 10.64 -15.07 0.25
N GLU A 221 11.80 -14.52 -0.13
CA GLU A 221 13.03 -14.55 0.66
C GLU A 221 12.88 -13.80 1.99
N VAL A 222 12.03 -12.77 2.04
CA VAL A 222 11.79 -11.97 3.27
C VAL A 222 11.15 -12.84 4.34
N ALA A 223 10.18 -13.68 3.97
CA ALA A 223 9.51 -14.57 4.91
C ALA A 223 10.46 -15.58 5.56
N GLY A 224 11.50 -16.01 4.86
CA GLY A 224 12.54 -16.88 5.40
C GLY A 224 13.36 -16.25 6.54
N HIS A 225 13.38 -14.92 6.65
CA HIS A 225 14.04 -14.16 7.70
C HIS A 225 13.08 -13.62 8.77
N TYR A 226 11.78 -13.84 8.62
CA TYR A 226 10.77 -13.39 9.59
C TYR A 226 10.44 -14.54 10.57
N ALA A 227 10.73 -14.32 11.86
CA ALA A 227 10.51 -15.34 12.89
C ALA A 227 9.03 -15.46 13.30
N GLY A 228 8.55 -16.68 13.46
CA GLY A 228 7.24 -16.98 14.06
C GLY A 228 6.05 -16.93 13.10
N ALA A 229 6.28 -16.79 11.79
CA ALA A 229 5.22 -16.93 10.81
C ALA A 229 4.74 -18.39 10.68
N ASP A 230 3.43 -18.58 10.62
CA ASP A 230 2.84 -19.88 10.30
C ASP A 230 2.94 -20.11 8.79
N ARG A 231 3.60 -21.21 8.40
CA ARG A 231 3.86 -21.52 6.98
C ARG A 231 2.58 -21.82 6.21
N THR A 232 1.66 -22.57 6.82
CA THR A 232 0.41 -22.94 6.17
C THR A 232 -0.46 -21.70 5.96
N LEU A 233 -0.58 -20.84 6.97
CA LEU A 233 -1.30 -19.59 6.88
C LEU A 233 -0.67 -18.64 5.86
N LEU A 234 0.67 -18.57 5.81
CA LEU A 234 1.38 -17.75 4.83
C LEU A 234 1.11 -18.20 3.38
N GLU A 235 1.10 -19.50 3.10
CA GLU A 235 0.77 -20.04 1.78
C GLU A 235 -0.68 -19.71 1.38
N GLN A 236 -1.62 -19.82 2.31
CA GLN A 236 -3.00 -19.40 2.10
C GLN A 236 -3.09 -17.88 1.82
N CYS A 237 -2.42 -17.05 2.62
CA CYS A 237 -2.36 -15.61 2.42
C CYS A 237 -1.74 -15.24 1.08
N ARG A 238 -0.68 -15.92 0.63
CA ARG A 238 -0.04 -15.67 -0.69
C ARG A 238 -1.00 -15.91 -1.84
N THR A 239 -1.72 -17.02 -1.80
CA THR A 239 -2.72 -17.32 -2.85
C THR A 239 -3.89 -16.33 -2.78
N LEU A 240 -4.35 -15.97 -1.59
CA LEU A 240 -5.41 -14.99 -1.38
C LEU A 240 -5.01 -13.60 -1.92
N VAL A 241 -3.82 -13.11 -1.54
CA VAL A 241 -3.29 -11.82 -2.01
C VAL A 241 -3.11 -11.84 -3.53
N LEU A 242 -2.57 -12.94 -4.08
CA LEU A 242 -2.43 -13.09 -5.53
C LEU A 242 -3.80 -13.02 -6.24
N ALA A 243 -4.84 -13.64 -5.68
CA ALA A 243 -6.20 -13.58 -6.24
C ALA A 243 -6.77 -12.15 -6.16
N MET A 244 -6.55 -11.44 -5.05
CA MET A 244 -6.98 -10.05 -4.87
C MET A 244 -6.33 -9.11 -5.90
N ILE A 245 -5.00 -9.14 -6.03
CA ILE A 245 -4.29 -8.26 -6.98
C ILE A 245 -4.62 -8.63 -8.42
N THR A 246 -4.83 -9.91 -8.72
CA THR A 246 -5.29 -10.36 -10.04
C THR A 246 -6.67 -9.79 -10.36
N ALA A 247 -7.61 -9.86 -9.42
CA ALA A 247 -8.95 -9.31 -9.60
C ALA A 247 -8.91 -7.82 -9.97
N TRP A 248 -8.10 -7.01 -9.28
CA TRP A 248 -7.96 -5.59 -9.58
C TRP A 248 -7.35 -5.30 -10.95
N ARG A 249 -6.46 -6.17 -11.48
CA ARG A 249 -5.92 -6.01 -12.85
C ARG A 249 -6.99 -6.20 -13.92
N TRP A 250 -8.13 -6.86 -13.59
CA TRP A 250 -9.25 -7.02 -14.51
C TRP A 250 -10.28 -5.88 -14.44
N ASP A 251 -10.14 -4.97 -13.49
CA ASP A 251 -10.97 -3.77 -13.47
C ASP A 251 -10.71 -2.93 -14.74
N ARG A 252 -11.80 -2.51 -15.42
CA ARG A 252 -11.71 -1.65 -16.61
C ARG A 252 -11.00 -0.32 -16.34
N ASP A 253 -10.99 0.13 -15.08
CA ASP A 253 -10.37 1.37 -14.66
C ASP A 253 -8.90 1.17 -14.23
N ASP A 254 -8.37 -0.07 -14.26
CA ASP A 254 -6.97 -0.34 -13.98
C ASP A 254 -6.06 0.29 -15.04
N ARG A 255 -5.03 1.00 -14.58
CA ARG A 255 -4.10 1.74 -15.42
C ARG A 255 -2.67 1.22 -15.35
N LEU A 256 -2.45 0.06 -14.71
CA LEU A 256 -1.12 -0.51 -14.65
C LEU A 256 -0.65 -0.92 -16.06
N PRO A 257 0.45 -0.35 -16.58
CA PRO A 257 1.01 -0.78 -17.85
C PRO A 257 1.32 -2.28 -17.83
N GLY A 258 0.79 -3.03 -18.80
CA GLY A 258 0.95 -4.49 -18.84
C GLY A 258 0.12 -5.27 -17.80
N GLY A 259 -0.74 -4.62 -17.03
CA GLY A 259 -1.53 -5.23 -15.96
C GLY A 259 -2.35 -6.44 -16.40
N ARG A 260 -2.96 -6.40 -17.60
CA ARG A 260 -3.71 -7.55 -18.17
C ARG A 260 -2.82 -8.78 -18.43
N ALA A 261 -1.62 -8.58 -18.97
CA ALA A 261 -0.68 -9.67 -19.20
C ALA A 261 -0.22 -10.33 -17.89
N LEU A 262 0.09 -9.52 -16.89
CA LEU A 262 0.40 -9.99 -15.53
C LEU A 262 -0.78 -10.75 -14.93
N ALA A 263 -2.00 -10.25 -15.06
CA ALA A 263 -3.20 -10.93 -14.55
C ALA A 263 -3.40 -12.31 -15.18
N ALA A 264 -3.16 -12.44 -16.47
CA ALA A 264 -3.25 -13.73 -17.16
C ALA A 264 -2.19 -14.73 -16.63
N GLU A 265 -0.96 -14.29 -16.42
CA GLU A 265 0.09 -15.11 -15.82
C GLU A 265 -0.27 -15.55 -14.38
N TRP A 266 -0.80 -14.62 -13.57
CA TRP A 266 -1.19 -14.89 -12.20
C TRP A 266 -2.40 -15.82 -12.09
N LEU A 267 -3.34 -15.77 -13.03
CA LEU A 267 -4.42 -16.75 -13.11
C LEU A 267 -3.89 -18.18 -13.27
N GLU A 268 -2.86 -18.40 -14.10
CA GLU A 268 -2.22 -19.71 -14.24
C GLU A 268 -1.56 -20.20 -12.95
N ARG A 269 -0.97 -19.27 -12.17
CA ARG A 269 -0.41 -19.59 -10.86
C ARG A 269 -1.49 -19.97 -9.86
N ILE A 270 -2.61 -19.23 -9.84
CA ILE A 270 -3.75 -19.53 -8.97
C ILE A 270 -4.34 -20.91 -9.33
N ARG A 271 -4.54 -21.23 -10.62
CA ARG A 271 -5.05 -22.54 -11.05
C ARG A 271 -4.19 -23.68 -10.50
N ARG A 272 -2.87 -23.57 -10.63
CA ARG A 272 -1.95 -24.58 -10.10
C ARG A 272 -2.06 -24.71 -8.58
N ALA A 273 -2.04 -23.61 -7.86
CA ALA A 273 -2.13 -23.61 -6.40
C ALA A 273 -3.46 -24.19 -5.86
N THR A 274 -4.55 -24.04 -6.61
CA THR A 274 -5.88 -24.57 -6.21
C THR A 274 -6.16 -25.99 -6.72
N SER A 275 -5.34 -26.53 -7.63
CA SER A 275 -5.49 -27.92 -8.15
C SER A 275 -4.69 -28.93 -7.32
N ASP A 276 -3.68 -28.49 -6.57
CA ASP A 276 -2.78 -29.34 -5.79
C ASP A 276 -3.24 -29.48 -4.32
N GLY A 277 -4.34 -28.86 -3.91
CA GLY A 277 -4.94 -28.91 -2.58
C GLY A 277 -6.29 -29.64 -2.59
#